data_7f9b32d44548bfe2780bd125b8d0c3c4
#
_entry.id   7f9b32d44548bfe2780bd125b8d0c3c4
#
_cell.length_a   1.000
_cell.length_b   1.000
_cell.length_c   1.000
_cell.angle_alpha   90.00
_cell.angle_beta   90.00
_cell.angle_gamma   90.00
#
_symmetry.space_group_name_H-M   'P 1'
#
loop_
_entity.id
_entity.type
_entity.pdbx_description
1 polymer ?
#
loop_
_entity_poly.entity_id
_entity_poly.type
_entity_poly.pdbx_seq_one_letter_code
_entity_poly.pdbx_strand_id
1 'polypeptide(L)'
;MRAHARSMFTALALLAGAAGASAQTHHAARARSATTPGRVRVYYIAAEESDWTYVPSGGDQAITGKKDDYRNVPGARGELDPNATTYRKARFREYTDSSFRTLKPRSPSWEHLGLLGPLLRAEVGDTIEVVLRNRASRPYSMHPHGVLYAKNAEGTAYLDSTRDEDRRDDAVAPGATFTYVWPVPERAGPAAGDGSTAFWLYHSHVDEGRDINAGLIGPIIITRKGMARADGSPKDLDREFVTDFGLFDESLSWYFAANVARLYGDPSRFDSTDKAVREFHQFFTINGFLEGNGPMLTMRQGDRVRWYVFTNPNEQSAWDIHSPHWHGQTAVVAHMRTDMIMLTPMMTAMADMIPDNPGIWLFHCHMPGHFGGGMYTRFTVLPATTPASHPGQ
;
A
#
# COMPACT_ATOMS: atom_id res chain seq x y z
N MET A 1 -18.08 -64.41 -7.28
CA MET A 1 -17.62 -65.06 -8.50
C MET A 1 -16.27 -64.49 -8.90
N ARG A 2 -15.32 -65.34 -8.87
CA ARG A 2 -13.93 -65.26 -9.19
C ARG A 2 -13.71 -64.98 -10.69
N ALA A 3 -12.64 -64.24 -11.02
CA ALA A 3 -11.67 -64.69 -12.05
C ALA A 3 -10.45 -63.76 -12.07
N HIS A 4 -9.32 -64.43 -11.90
CA HIS A 4 -7.94 -63.98 -12.06
C HIS A 4 -7.54 -63.92 -13.57
N ALA A 5 -6.55 -63.10 -13.89
CA ALA A 5 -5.50 -63.38 -14.88
C ALA A 5 -4.37 -62.38 -14.75
N ARG A 6 -3.33 -62.78 -14.48
CA ARG A 6 -1.90 -63.07 -14.49
C ARG A 6 -1.19 -62.50 -15.70
N SER A 7 -0.13 -61.73 -15.37
CA SER A 7 1.26 -61.69 -15.87
C SER A 7 1.59 -62.07 -17.32
N MET A 8 2.41 -61.22 -17.95
CA MET A 8 3.60 -61.69 -18.68
C MET A 8 4.70 -60.61 -18.69
N PHE A 9 5.82 -60.97 -18.06
CA PHE A 9 7.14 -60.36 -18.23
C PHE A 9 7.73 -60.76 -19.57
N THR A 10 8.37 -59.83 -20.29
CA THR A 10 9.38 -60.16 -21.27
C THR A 10 10.57 -59.22 -21.10
N ALA A 11 11.66 -59.80 -20.64
CA ALA A 11 12.99 -59.19 -20.60
C ALA A 11 13.64 -59.31 -21.99
N LEU A 12 14.28 -58.26 -22.45
CA LEU A 12 15.29 -58.37 -23.51
C LEU A 12 16.54 -57.62 -23.09
N ALA A 13 17.63 -58.35 -23.06
CA ALA A 13 18.96 -57.91 -22.62
C ALA A 13 19.83 -57.48 -23.80
N LEU A 14 20.70 -56.49 -23.51
CA LEU A 14 22.07 -56.28 -23.98
C LEU A 14 22.40 -56.16 -25.47
N LEU A 15 22.95 -55.01 -25.81
CA LEU A 15 24.28 -54.99 -26.50
C LEU A 15 25.01 -53.65 -26.19
N ALA A 16 26.18 -53.76 -25.61
CA ALA A 16 27.11 -52.68 -25.34
C ALA A 16 27.84 -52.25 -26.62
N GLY A 17 27.87 -50.95 -26.89
CA GLY A 17 28.76 -50.35 -27.88
C GLY A 17 29.47 -49.16 -27.26
N ALA A 18 30.72 -49.35 -26.89
CA ALA A 18 31.58 -48.25 -26.45
C ALA A 18 32.03 -47.40 -27.64
N ALA A 19 31.59 -46.17 -27.71
CA ALA A 19 32.23 -45.15 -28.54
C ALA A 19 32.60 -44.00 -27.64
N GLY A 20 33.89 -43.84 -27.36
CA GLY A 20 34.46 -42.74 -26.64
C GLY A 20 34.29 -41.43 -27.42
N ALA A 21 33.52 -40.51 -26.88
CA ALA A 21 33.53 -39.12 -27.29
C ALA A 21 34.02 -38.29 -26.10
N SER A 22 35.22 -37.74 -26.19
CA SER A 22 35.79 -36.78 -25.28
C SER A 22 34.91 -35.52 -25.27
N ALA A 23 34.09 -35.39 -24.23
CA ALA A 23 33.37 -34.14 -23.92
C ALA A 23 34.38 -33.12 -23.41
N GLN A 24 34.80 -32.21 -24.27
CA GLN A 24 35.44 -30.95 -23.85
C GLN A 24 34.41 -30.13 -23.06
N THR A 25 34.54 -30.12 -21.75
CA THR A 25 33.81 -29.23 -20.88
C THR A 25 34.31 -27.79 -21.13
N HIS A 26 33.62 -27.07 -22.01
CA HIS A 26 33.70 -25.60 -22.02
C HIS A 26 33.01 -25.07 -20.76
N HIS A 27 33.76 -24.98 -19.67
CA HIS A 27 33.43 -24.05 -18.59
C HIS A 27 33.57 -22.63 -19.16
N ALA A 28 32.53 -22.10 -19.76
CA ALA A 28 32.39 -20.67 -19.94
C ALA A 28 32.36 -20.07 -18.52
N ALA A 29 33.49 -19.56 -18.08
CA ALA A 29 33.55 -18.68 -16.92
C ALA A 29 32.62 -17.49 -17.21
N ARG A 30 31.38 -17.55 -16.69
CA ARG A 30 30.49 -16.40 -16.65
C ARG A 30 31.25 -15.33 -15.86
N ALA A 31 31.79 -14.34 -16.54
CA ALA A 31 32.36 -13.16 -15.92
C ALA A 31 31.30 -12.64 -14.94
N ARG A 32 31.55 -12.78 -13.64
CA ARG A 32 30.79 -12.10 -12.60
C ARG A 32 31.05 -10.61 -12.86
N SER A 33 30.11 -9.97 -13.53
CA SER A 33 30.06 -8.51 -13.53
C SER A 33 30.16 -8.09 -12.08
N ALA A 34 31.16 -7.31 -11.74
CA ALA A 34 31.30 -6.71 -10.44
C ALA A 34 30.08 -5.80 -10.24
N THR A 35 29.03 -6.35 -9.62
CA THR A 35 27.85 -5.58 -9.31
C THR A 35 28.25 -4.59 -8.21
N THR A 36 28.15 -3.31 -8.49
CA THR A 36 28.26 -2.28 -7.46
C THR A 36 27.35 -2.70 -6.29
N PRO A 37 27.86 -2.74 -5.05
CA PRO A 37 27.03 -3.04 -3.89
C PRO A 37 25.82 -2.10 -3.87
N GLY A 38 24.63 -2.64 -3.59
CA GLY A 38 23.42 -1.84 -3.41
C GLY A 38 23.57 -0.88 -2.23
N ARG A 39 22.74 0.12 -2.19
CA ARG A 39 22.70 1.10 -1.09
C ARG A 39 21.90 0.54 0.08
N VAL A 40 22.27 0.91 1.29
CA VAL A 40 21.40 0.79 2.46
C VAL A 40 20.56 2.06 2.54
N ARG A 41 19.24 1.89 2.54
CA ARG A 41 18.26 2.98 2.66
C ARG A 41 17.63 2.92 4.04
N VAL A 42 18.05 3.81 4.91
CA VAL A 42 17.61 3.84 6.30
C VAL A 42 16.39 4.74 6.46
N TYR A 43 15.37 4.21 7.13
CA TYR A 43 14.14 4.91 7.48
C TYR A 43 13.94 4.86 9.00
N TYR A 44 13.77 6.01 9.62
CA TYR A 44 13.45 6.14 11.04
C TYR A 44 11.94 6.35 11.16
N ILE A 45 11.21 5.31 11.54
CA ILE A 45 9.75 5.32 11.57
C ILE A 45 9.27 5.11 13.00
N ALA A 46 8.33 5.94 13.45
CA ALA A 46 7.62 5.71 14.70
C ALA A 46 6.17 5.29 14.44
N ALA A 47 5.68 4.30 15.21
CA ALA A 47 4.25 4.07 15.38
C ALA A 47 3.76 5.02 16.47
N GLU A 48 2.85 5.95 16.13
CA GLU A 48 2.40 7.03 17.02
C GLU A 48 0.89 7.17 17.02
N GLU A 49 0.34 7.43 18.19
CA GLU A 49 -1.08 7.77 18.34
C GLU A 49 -1.31 9.25 18.07
N SER A 50 -2.28 9.55 17.21
CA SER A 50 -2.69 10.91 16.89
C SER A 50 -4.12 10.92 16.35
N ASP A 51 -4.78 12.06 16.44
CA ASP A 51 -6.08 12.22 15.84
C ASP A 51 -5.96 12.33 14.32
N TRP A 52 -6.92 11.75 13.62
CA TRP A 52 -7.10 11.84 12.17
C TRP A 52 -8.51 12.28 11.85
N THR A 53 -8.64 13.30 11.00
CA THR A 53 -9.92 13.79 10.50
C THR A 53 -10.10 13.37 9.06
N TYR A 54 -11.15 12.60 8.78
CA TYR A 54 -11.47 12.10 7.45
C TYR A 54 -11.94 13.22 6.48
N VAL A 55 -12.49 14.32 7.03
CA VAL A 55 -13.00 15.49 6.30
C VAL A 55 -12.42 16.80 6.85
N PRO A 56 -11.12 17.05 6.72
CA PRO A 56 -10.45 18.19 7.35
C PRO A 56 -10.97 19.56 6.88
N SER A 57 -11.58 19.65 5.71
CA SER A 57 -12.15 20.90 5.19
C SER A 57 -13.62 21.10 5.56
N GLY A 58 -14.25 20.10 6.21
CA GLY A 58 -15.68 20.05 6.52
C GLY A 58 -16.57 19.89 5.29
N GLY A 59 -17.34 18.79 5.24
CA GLY A 59 -18.28 18.50 4.15
C GLY A 59 -17.66 18.12 2.81
N ASP A 60 -18.52 17.98 1.80
CA ASP A 60 -18.17 17.52 0.47
C ASP A 60 -17.40 18.58 -0.33
N GLN A 61 -16.19 18.26 -0.71
CA GLN A 61 -15.31 19.14 -1.48
C GLN A 61 -15.31 18.85 -2.99
N ALA A 62 -15.91 17.75 -3.44
CA ALA A 62 -15.77 17.30 -4.82
C ALA A 62 -17.08 17.41 -5.66
N ILE A 63 -18.23 17.18 -5.05
CA ILE A 63 -19.51 17.08 -5.76
C ILE A 63 -20.42 18.30 -5.48
N THR A 64 -20.71 18.57 -4.20
CA THR A 64 -21.66 19.65 -3.85
C THR A 64 -20.97 20.94 -3.43
N GLY A 65 -19.75 20.86 -2.94
CA GLY A 65 -19.01 21.99 -2.37
C GLY A 65 -19.63 22.57 -1.09
N LYS A 66 -20.59 21.86 -0.50
CA LYS A 66 -21.30 22.31 0.70
C LYS A 66 -20.55 21.89 1.97
N LYS A 67 -20.35 22.83 2.88
CA LYS A 67 -19.93 22.53 4.24
C LYS A 67 -21.04 21.77 4.95
N ASP A 68 -20.64 20.86 5.86
CA ASP A 68 -21.54 20.04 6.67
C ASP A 68 -22.49 19.13 5.86
N ASP A 69 -22.27 18.99 4.56
CA ASP A 69 -22.95 18.01 3.71
C ASP A 69 -22.12 16.70 3.74
N TYR A 70 -22.31 15.91 4.77
CA TYR A 70 -21.73 14.58 4.87
C TYR A 70 -22.69 13.59 4.22
N ARG A 71 -22.41 13.21 2.99
CA ARG A 71 -23.27 12.31 2.24
C ARG A 71 -23.32 10.95 2.90
N ASN A 72 -24.51 10.67 3.44
CA ASN A 72 -24.92 9.33 3.86
C ASN A 72 -23.88 8.57 4.67
N VAL A 73 -23.70 9.00 5.90
CA VAL A 73 -23.29 8.04 6.92
C VAL A 73 -24.52 7.14 7.15
N PRO A 74 -24.58 5.91 6.58
CA PRO A 74 -25.75 5.06 6.68
C PRO A 74 -25.97 4.73 8.15
N GLY A 75 -27.12 5.01 8.69
CA GLY A 75 -27.55 4.48 9.96
C GLY A 75 -27.51 5.43 11.16
N ALA A 76 -27.15 6.72 10.99
CA ALA A 76 -27.29 7.72 12.06
C ALA A 76 -28.75 7.85 12.54
N ARG A 77 -29.20 6.89 13.32
CA ARG A 77 -30.50 6.91 13.96
C ARG A 77 -30.34 7.34 15.41
N GLY A 78 -30.52 8.63 15.62
CA GLY A 78 -30.91 9.19 16.89
C GLY A 78 -29.84 9.52 17.93
N GLU A 79 -28.70 8.81 18.02
CA GLU A 79 -27.69 9.05 19.05
C GLU A 79 -26.27 9.26 18.49
N LEU A 80 -26.00 8.85 17.25
CA LEU A 80 -24.70 8.99 16.63
C LEU A 80 -24.62 10.33 15.90
N ASP A 81 -23.56 11.10 16.18
CA ASP A 81 -23.30 12.35 15.48
C ASP A 81 -22.72 12.08 14.08
N PRO A 82 -23.46 12.38 12.98
CA PRO A 82 -22.94 12.19 11.62
C PRO A 82 -21.70 13.04 11.32
N ASN A 83 -21.44 14.07 12.14
CA ASN A 83 -20.25 14.91 12.02
C ASN A 83 -19.04 14.36 12.79
N ALA A 84 -19.16 13.21 13.46
CA ALA A 84 -18.04 12.57 14.14
C ALA A 84 -17.08 11.91 13.12
N THR A 85 -16.23 12.72 12.53
CA THR A 85 -15.29 12.32 11.46
C THR A 85 -13.83 12.35 11.91
N THR A 86 -13.57 12.64 13.18
CA THR A 86 -12.22 12.67 13.76
C THR A 86 -12.05 11.54 14.77
N TYR A 87 -11.06 10.68 14.52
CA TYR A 87 -10.78 9.51 15.34
C TYR A 87 -9.32 9.44 15.77
N ARG A 88 -9.08 8.94 16.96
CA ARG A 88 -7.74 8.54 17.41
C ARG A 88 -7.29 7.35 16.61
N LYS A 89 -6.08 7.44 16.04
CA LYS A 89 -5.45 6.41 15.20
C LYS A 89 -4.03 6.14 15.68
N ALA A 90 -3.46 4.99 15.32
CA ALA A 90 -2.02 4.79 15.29
C ALA A 90 -1.53 4.93 13.85
N ARG A 91 -0.45 5.66 13.65
CA ARG A 91 0.11 5.90 12.31
C ARG A 91 1.62 5.73 12.28
N PHE A 92 2.14 5.23 11.18
CA PHE A 92 3.58 5.27 10.91
C PHE A 92 3.99 6.68 10.47
N ARG A 93 5.00 7.25 11.14
CA ARG A 93 5.51 8.59 10.86
C ARG A 93 7.02 8.57 10.73
N GLU A 94 7.57 9.20 9.69
CA GLU A 94 9.01 9.23 9.43
C GLU A 94 9.69 10.39 10.17
N TYR A 95 10.87 10.12 10.71
CA TYR A 95 11.73 11.06 11.41
C TYR A 95 13.04 11.28 10.64
N THR A 96 13.73 12.37 10.91
CA THR A 96 14.98 12.71 10.22
C THR A 96 16.15 11.83 10.62
N ASP A 97 16.13 11.28 11.84
CA ASP A 97 17.23 10.49 12.40
C ASP A 97 16.78 9.60 13.59
N SER A 98 17.72 8.80 14.10
CA SER A 98 17.51 7.85 15.21
C SER A 98 17.18 8.49 16.56
N SER A 99 17.28 9.81 16.70
CA SER A 99 16.84 10.51 17.92
C SER A 99 15.33 10.60 18.03
N PHE A 100 14.62 10.46 16.90
CA PHE A 100 13.16 10.62 16.79
C PHE A 100 12.65 11.94 17.39
N ARG A 101 13.43 13.03 17.23
CA ARG A 101 13.04 14.36 17.73
C ARG A 101 12.35 15.22 16.69
N THR A 102 12.77 15.09 15.43
CA THR A 102 12.28 15.92 14.35
C THR A 102 11.55 15.06 13.31
N LEU A 103 10.26 15.31 13.15
CA LEU A 103 9.49 14.71 12.08
C LEU A 103 10.07 15.10 10.73
N LYS A 104 10.19 14.15 9.83
CA LYS A 104 10.52 14.40 8.43
C LYS A 104 9.25 14.88 7.72
N PRO A 105 9.19 16.12 7.21
CA PRO A 105 8.02 16.60 6.50
C PRO A 105 7.84 15.80 5.19
N ARG A 106 6.61 15.48 4.86
CA ARG A 106 6.29 14.97 3.52
C ARG A 106 6.54 16.06 2.50
N SER A 107 7.13 15.70 1.36
CA SER A 107 7.19 16.64 0.24
C SER A 107 5.77 16.91 -0.29
N PRO A 108 5.51 18.09 -0.89
CA PRO A 108 4.19 18.41 -1.46
C PRO A 108 3.68 17.35 -2.45
N SER A 109 4.59 16.68 -3.16
CA SER A 109 4.25 15.59 -4.09
C SER A 109 3.61 14.37 -3.41
N TRP A 110 3.82 14.19 -2.09
CA TRP A 110 3.39 13.02 -1.34
C TRP A 110 2.41 13.34 -0.19
N GLU A 111 1.97 14.58 -0.05
CA GLU A 111 0.95 14.96 0.93
C GLU A 111 -0.36 14.19 0.74
N HIS A 112 -0.65 13.78 -0.50
CA HIS A 112 -1.83 12.98 -0.83
C HIS A 112 -1.83 11.58 -0.18
N LEU A 113 -0.71 11.09 0.34
CA LEU A 113 -0.69 9.85 1.11
C LEU A 113 -1.58 9.90 2.37
N GLY A 114 -1.92 11.10 2.86
CA GLY A 114 -2.90 11.27 3.94
C GLY A 114 -2.61 10.44 5.18
N LEU A 115 -3.52 9.49 5.47
CA LEU A 115 -3.42 8.57 6.61
C LEU A 115 -2.27 7.58 6.49
N LEU A 116 -1.91 7.19 5.27
CA LEU A 116 -0.89 6.19 5.00
C LEU A 116 0.46 6.55 5.62
N GLY A 117 1.22 5.52 6.00
CA GLY A 117 2.60 5.63 6.42
C GLY A 117 3.52 6.20 5.34
N PRO A 118 4.79 6.45 5.66
CA PRO A 118 5.80 6.94 4.72
C PRO A 118 5.98 6.01 3.52
N LEU A 119 6.24 6.60 2.34
CA LEU A 119 6.63 5.82 1.17
C LEU A 119 8.06 5.31 1.34
N LEU A 120 8.24 3.99 1.35
CA LEU A 120 9.55 3.35 1.30
C LEU A 120 9.95 3.12 -0.16
N ARG A 121 11.19 3.48 -0.51
CA ARG A 121 11.74 3.29 -1.85
C ARG A 121 13.06 2.56 -1.82
N ALA A 122 13.26 1.70 -2.80
CA ALA A 122 14.56 1.10 -3.05
C ALA A 122 14.74 0.77 -4.54
N GLU A 123 15.95 0.49 -4.92
CA GLU A 123 16.31 -0.09 -6.22
C GLU A 123 16.66 -1.57 -6.02
N VAL A 124 16.39 -2.39 -7.02
CA VAL A 124 16.84 -3.80 -7.00
C VAL A 124 18.33 -3.88 -6.71
N GLY A 125 18.69 -4.62 -5.68
CA GLY A 125 20.04 -4.76 -5.13
C GLY A 125 20.31 -3.91 -3.89
N ASP A 126 19.42 -2.97 -3.53
CA ASP A 126 19.51 -2.20 -2.28
C ASP A 126 19.10 -3.07 -1.06
N THR A 127 19.26 -2.51 0.11
CA THR A 127 18.69 -2.99 1.37
C THR A 127 17.87 -1.87 2.00
N ILE A 128 16.64 -2.17 2.38
CA ILE A 128 15.81 -1.28 3.20
C ILE A 128 16.09 -1.61 4.66
N GLU A 129 16.43 -0.60 5.45
CA GLU A 129 16.59 -0.70 6.89
C GLU A 129 15.56 0.22 7.55
N VAL A 130 14.66 -0.36 8.35
CA VAL A 130 13.65 0.40 9.08
C VAL A 130 13.91 0.32 10.57
N VAL A 131 14.29 1.44 11.16
CA VAL A 131 14.38 1.59 12.61
C VAL A 131 13.00 1.98 13.11
N LEU A 132 12.23 1.00 13.59
CA LEU A 132 10.90 1.23 14.15
C LEU A 132 10.99 1.59 15.63
N ARG A 133 10.48 2.76 16.02
CA ARG A 133 10.24 3.17 17.40
C ARG A 133 8.76 3.10 17.71
N ASN A 134 8.36 2.23 18.64
CA ASN A 134 6.96 2.21 19.07
C ASN A 134 6.72 3.27 20.16
N ARG A 135 5.96 4.32 19.84
CA ARG A 135 5.51 5.40 20.73
C ARG A 135 4.03 5.31 21.08
N ALA A 136 3.36 4.29 20.57
CA ALA A 136 1.96 4.03 20.89
C ALA A 136 1.82 3.26 22.21
N SER A 137 0.59 3.12 22.69
CA SER A 137 0.25 2.43 23.93
C SER A 137 0.16 0.91 23.80
N ARG A 138 0.28 0.36 22.59
CA ARG A 138 0.15 -1.07 22.26
C ARG A 138 1.37 -1.58 21.50
N PRO A 139 1.67 -2.90 21.57
CA PRO A 139 2.71 -3.47 20.71
C PRO A 139 2.27 -3.40 19.24
N TYR A 140 3.23 -3.10 18.35
CA TYR A 140 3.06 -3.06 16.89
C TYR A 140 4.28 -3.63 16.19
N SER A 141 4.15 -4.02 14.93
CA SER A 141 5.24 -4.54 14.12
C SER A 141 5.32 -3.83 12.75
N MET A 142 6.25 -4.26 11.90
CA MET A 142 6.24 -3.93 10.48
C MET A 142 6.49 -5.19 9.66
N HIS A 143 5.48 -5.66 8.96
CA HIS A 143 5.56 -6.75 8.00
C HIS A 143 5.60 -6.19 6.57
N PRO A 144 6.67 -6.48 5.78
CA PRO A 144 6.79 -6.00 4.42
C PRO A 144 6.33 -7.05 3.41
N HIS A 145 5.72 -6.60 2.32
CA HIS A 145 5.46 -7.45 1.17
C HIS A 145 6.60 -7.36 0.14
N GLY A 146 6.81 -8.41 -0.64
CA GLY A 146 7.64 -8.45 -1.85
C GLY A 146 9.15 -8.50 -1.64
N VAL A 147 9.69 -7.88 -0.62
CA VAL A 147 11.12 -7.88 -0.30
C VAL A 147 11.58 -9.21 0.34
N LEU A 148 12.88 -9.37 0.55
CA LEU A 148 13.42 -10.51 1.28
C LEU A 148 13.60 -10.13 2.75
N TYR A 149 13.29 -11.05 3.65
CA TYR A 149 13.52 -10.92 5.09
C TYR A 149 13.90 -12.28 5.71
N ALA A 150 14.64 -12.24 6.81
CA ALA A 150 14.85 -13.37 7.69
C ALA A 150 13.68 -13.48 8.70
N LYS A 151 13.55 -14.59 9.39
CA LYS A 151 12.46 -14.81 10.36
C LYS A 151 12.41 -13.77 11.49
N ASN A 152 13.53 -13.24 11.88
CA ASN A 152 13.66 -12.18 12.87
C ASN A 152 13.49 -10.75 12.26
N ALA A 153 12.90 -10.63 11.08
CA ALA A 153 12.58 -9.36 10.41
C ALA A 153 11.31 -9.48 9.57
N GLU A 154 10.48 -10.50 9.84
CA GLU A 154 9.19 -10.75 9.20
C GLU A 154 8.06 -9.91 9.82
N GLY A 155 8.11 -9.68 11.13
CA GLY A 155 7.16 -8.84 11.85
C GLY A 155 5.81 -9.50 12.13
N THR A 156 5.73 -10.84 12.22
CA THR A 156 4.50 -11.58 12.53
C THR A 156 4.77 -12.91 13.23
N ALA A 157 3.90 -13.28 14.16
CA ALA A 157 3.98 -14.50 14.96
C ALA A 157 3.02 -15.58 14.46
N TYR A 158 3.55 -16.77 14.17
CA TYR A 158 2.77 -17.98 13.90
C TYR A 158 3.57 -19.25 14.23
N LEU A 159 3.00 -20.44 13.94
CA LEU A 159 3.67 -21.72 14.21
C LEU A 159 4.68 -22.05 13.10
N ASP A 160 5.90 -21.60 13.23
CA ASP A 160 6.98 -21.70 12.24
C ASP A 160 8.31 -22.23 12.80
N SER A 161 8.32 -22.65 14.07
CA SER A 161 9.51 -23.11 14.81
C SER A 161 10.58 -22.02 15.03
N THR A 162 10.26 -20.75 14.84
CA THR A 162 11.14 -19.62 15.19
C THR A 162 11.37 -19.62 16.71
N ARG A 163 12.62 -19.42 17.14
CA ARG A 163 13.00 -19.38 18.55
C ARG A 163 12.55 -18.05 19.17
N ASP A 164 12.23 -18.07 20.47
CA ASP A 164 11.74 -16.87 21.18
C ASP A 164 12.69 -15.67 21.07
N GLU A 165 14.00 -15.92 21.01
CA GLU A 165 15.03 -14.87 20.85
C GLU A 165 14.95 -14.16 19.48
N ASP A 166 14.41 -14.83 18.46
CA ASP A 166 14.25 -14.33 17.09
C ASP A 166 12.84 -13.75 16.84
N ARG A 167 11.98 -13.66 17.88
CA ARG A 167 10.60 -13.15 17.79
C ARG A 167 10.43 -11.70 18.26
N ARG A 168 11.51 -10.96 18.47
CA ARG A 168 11.44 -9.58 18.97
C ARG A 168 10.87 -8.58 17.96
N ASP A 169 10.84 -8.95 16.70
CA ASP A 169 10.23 -8.20 15.60
C ASP A 169 8.73 -8.38 15.52
N ASP A 170 8.20 -9.53 16.02
CA ASP A 170 6.77 -9.87 15.89
C ASP A 170 5.86 -8.87 16.61
N ALA A 171 6.33 -8.26 17.71
CA ALA A 171 5.54 -7.34 18.53
C ALA A 171 6.45 -6.38 19.30
N VAL A 172 6.83 -5.27 18.67
CA VAL A 172 7.66 -4.23 19.31
C VAL A 172 6.84 -3.54 20.40
N ALA A 173 7.26 -3.72 21.66
CA ALA A 173 6.53 -3.21 22.82
C ALA A 173 6.50 -1.66 22.85
N PRO A 174 5.50 -1.06 23.54
CA PRO A 174 5.47 0.39 23.80
C PRO A 174 6.80 0.90 24.38
N GLY A 175 7.34 1.96 23.79
CA GLY A 175 8.63 2.53 24.17
C GLY A 175 9.87 1.82 23.62
N ALA A 176 9.73 0.63 23.03
CA ALA A 176 10.84 -0.13 22.46
C ALA A 176 11.20 0.35 21.05
N THR A 177 12.37 -0.09 20.59
CA THR A 177 12.87 0.13 19.22
C THR A 177 13.33 -1.19 18.66
N PHE A 178 13.02 -1.47 17.39
CA PHE A 178 13.51 -2.62 16.66
C PHE A 178 13.98 -2.19 15.25
N THR A 179 15.00 -2.85 14.72
CA THR A 179 15.51 -2.58 13.36
C THR A 179 15.22 -3.76 12.46
N TYR A 180 14.36 -3.53 11.47
CA TYR A 180 14.08 -4.46 10.38
C TYR A 180 15.09 -4.26 9.26
N VAL A 181 15.60 -5.35 8.68
CA VAL A 181 16.55 -5.32 7.56
C VAL A 181 15.98 -6.17 6.43
N TRP A 182 15.66 -5.51 5.32
CA TRP A 182 15.00 -6.13 4.17
C TRP A 182 15.84 -5.98 2.90
N PRO A 183 16.61 -7.00 2.49
CA PRO A 183 17.27 -7.02 1.19
C PRO A 183 16.25 -6.95 0.05
N VAL A 184 16.62 -6.31 -1.05
CA VAL A 184 15.78 -6.10 -2.24
C VAL A 184 16.34 -6.92 -3.41
N PRO A 185 16.07 -8.24 -3.48
CA PRO A 185 16.54 -9.09 -4.57
C PRO A 185 15.80 -8.78 -5.89
N GLU A 186 16.27 -9.37 -7.00
CA GLU A 186 15.66 -9.22 -8.33
C GLU A 186 14.15 -9.49 -8.31
N ARG A 187 13.70 -10.52 -7.57
CA ARG A 187 12.28 -10.88 -7.46
C ARG A 187 11.40 -9.84 -6.75
N ALA A 188 11.99 -8.91 -6.00
CA ALA A 188 11.26 -7.81 -5.36
C ALA A 188 10.99 -6.66 -6.34
N GLY A 189 11.75 -6.60 -7.44
CA GLY A 189 11.57 -5.62 -8.50
C GLY A 189 10.55 -6.06 -9.55
N PRO A 190 10.33 -5.22 -10.57
CA PRO A 190 9.40 -5.51 -11.65
C PRO A 190 9.87 -6.68 -12.51
N ALA A 191 8.94 -7.55 -12.95
CA ALA A 191 9.18 -8.63 -13.87
C ALA A 191 9.54 -8.12 -15.29
N ALA A 192 9.96 -9.02 -16.18
CA ALA A 192 10.46 -8.62 -17.51
C ALA A 192 9.43 -7.85 -18.36
N GLY A 193 8.13 -8.13 -18.17
CA GLY A 193 7.04 -7.45 -18.89
C GLY A 193 6.49 -6.20 -18.20
N ASP A 194 6.92 -5.93 -16.97
CA ASP A 194 6.45 -4.77 -16.21
C ASP A 194 7.23 -3.51 -16.59
N GLY A 195 6.72 -2.35 -16.17
CA GLY A 195 7.43 -1.09 -16.26
C GLY A 195 8.67 -1.02 -15.37
N SER A 196 9.08 0.19 -15.00
CA SER A 196 10.32 0.43 -14.24
C SER A 196 10.24 0.14 -12.75
N THR A 197 9.02 -0.10 -12.19
CA THR A 197 8.81 -0.27 -10.75
C THR A 197 7.90 -1.45 -10.45
N ALA A 198 8.04 -2.00 -9.23
CA ALA A 198 7.08 -2.90 -8.60
C ALA A 198 6.49 -2.21 -7.36
N PHE A 199 5.24 -2.52 -7.03
CA PHE A 199 4.50 -1.91 -5.94
C PHE A 199 4.12 -2.94 -4.89
N TRP A 200 4.50 -2.65 -3.65
CA TRP A 200 4.28 -3.48 -2.47
C TRP A 200 3.76 -2.64 -1.32
N LEU A 201 3.38 -3.30 -0.24
CA LEU A 201 2.88 -2.67 0.98
C LEU A 201 3.72 -3.08 2.19
N TYR A 202 3.59 -2.35 3.28
CA TYR A 202 3.98 -2.78 4.61
C TYR A 202 2.89 -2.40 5.61
N HIS A 203 2.73 -3.18 6.66
CA HIS A 203 1.72 -2.92 7.69
C HIS A 203 2.13 -3.55 9.03
N SER A 204 1.44 -3.20 10.12
CA SER A 204 1.57 -3.91 11.38
C SER A 204 0.79 -5.22 11.31
N HIS A 205 1.38 -6.29 11.87
CA HIS A 205 0.84 -7.65 11.80
C HIS A 205 0.74 -8.34 13.18
N VAL A 206 0.68 -7.57 14.26
CA VAL A 206 0.42 -8.11 15.61
C VAL A 206 -1.03 -8.59 15.72
N ASP A 207 -1.96 -7.77 15.22
CA ASP A 207 -3.36 -8.09 14.96
C ASP A 207 -3.75 -7.31 13.70
N GLU A 208 -3.55 -7.94 12.55
CA GLU A 208 -3.57 -7.28 11.25
C GLU A 208 -4.82 -6.44 11.03
N GLY A 209 -5.99 -7.02 11.29
CA GLY A 209 -7.26 -6.35 11.09
C GLY A 209 -7.40 -5.09 11.94
N ARG A 210 -7.06 -5.17 13.23
CA ARG A 210 -7.14 -4.03 14.14
C ARG A 210 -6.05 -3.00 13.90
N ASP A 211 -4.85 -3.45 13.57
CA ASP A 211 -3.69 -2.58 13.35
C ASP A 211 -3.86 -1.73 12.09
N ILE A 212 -4.36 -2.33 11.00
CA ILE A 212 -4.64 -1.61 9.76
C ILE A 212 -5.83 -0.68 9.92
N ASN A 213 -6.90 -1.11 10.58
CA ASN A 213 -8.02 -0.22 10.91
C ASN A 213 -7.61 0.89 11.88
N ALA A 214 -6.58 0.71 12.70
CA ALA A 214 -5.96 1.79 13.45
C ALA A 214 -5.17 2.77 12.57
N GLY A 215 -4.70 2.37 11.36
CA GLY A 215 -4.00 3.22 10.39
C GLY A 215 -2.54 2.83 10.09
N LEU A 216 -2.12 1.62 10.50
CA LEU A 216 -0.71 1.17 10.40
C LEU A 216 -0.45 0.40 9.10
N ILE A 217 -0.53 1.10 7.97
CA ILE A 217 -0.24 0.59 6.62
C ILE A 217 0.48 1.66 5.80
N GLY A 218 1.34 1.23 4.86
CA GLY A 218 2.03 2.16 3.96
C GLY A 218 2.62 1.48 2.71
N PRO A 219 3.06 2.26 1.73
CA PRO A 219 3.53 1.79 0.44
C PRO A 219 5.04 1.52 0.40
N ILE A 220 5.44 0.51 -0.42
CA ILE A 220 6.82 0.24 -0.83
C ILE A 220 6.87 0.28 -2.36
N ILE A 221 7.79 1.04 -2.94
CA ILE A 221 8.03 1.05 -4.39
C ILE A 221 9.47 0.63 -4.66
N ILE A 222 9.64 -0.44 -5.43
CA ILE A 222 10.94 -0.98 -5.83
C ILE A 222 11.19 -0.65 -7.29
N THR A 223 12.25 0.10 -7.55
CA THR A 223 12.65 0.49 -8.90
C THR A 223 13.61 -0.55 -9.49
N ARG A 224 13.47 -0.85 -10.78
CA ARG A 224 14.35 -1.73 -11.55
C ARG A 224 15.81 -1.26 -11.45
N LYS A 225 16.73 -2.19 -11.36
CA LYS A 225 18.17 -1.90 -11.30
C LYS A 225 18.63 -1.01 -12.46
N GLY A 226 19.33 0.08 -12.13
CA GLY A 226 19.82 1.08 -13.08
C GLY A 226 18.79 2.14 -13.46
N MET A 227 17.52 2.01 -13.03
CA MET A 227 16.44 2.92 -13.37
C MET A 227 16.07 3.91 -12.25
N ALA A 228 16.68 3.79 -11.06
CA ALA A 228 16.40 4.71 -9.97
C ALA A 228 17.26 5.99 -10.02
N ARG A 229 16.66 7.11 -9.61
CA ARG A 229 17.36 8.32 -9.19
C ARG A 229 17.97 8.10 -7.79
N ALA A 230 18.72 9.09 -7.29
CA ALA A 230 19.38 9.00 -5.99
C ALA A 230 18.40 8.74 -4.82
N ASP A 231 17.19 9.29 -4.91
CA ASP A 231 16.09 9.13 -3.95
C ASP A 231 15.29 7.83 -4.11
N GLY A 232 15.62 6.99 -5.10
CA GLY A 232 14.92 5.75 -5.42
C GLY A 232 13.77 5.91 -6.40
N SER A 233 13.40 7.13 -6.80
CA SER A 233 12.33 7.36 -7.79
C SER A 233 12.75 6.91 -9.19
N PRO A 234 11.82 6.43 -10.04
CA PRO A 234 12.14 5.96 -11.38
C PRO A 234 12.48 7.12 -12.32
N LYS A 235 13.46 6.92 -13.21
CA LYS A 235 13.93 7.93 -14.16
C LYS A 235 12.97 8.19 -15.32
N ASP A 236 12.11 7.24 -15.62
CA ASP A 236 11.22 7.24 -16.77
C ASP A 236 9.81 7.74 -16.45
N LEU A 237 9.54 8.14 -15.23
CA LEU A 237 8.28 8.76 -14.82
C LEU A 237 8.47 10.24 -14.47
N ASP A 238 7.48 11.04 -14.81
CA ASP A 238 7.43 12.47 -14.52
C ASP A 238 6.58 12.72 -13.27
N ARG A 239 5.55 11.85 -13.03
CA ARG A 239 4.66 11.94 -11.87
C ARG A 239 4.26 10.55 -11.38
N GLU A 240 4.08 10.43 -10.07
CA GLU A 240 3.62 9.21 -9.40
C GLU A 240 2.54 9.56 -8.38
N PHE A 241 1.54 8.67 -8.24
CA PHE A 241 0.51 8.75 -7.22
C PHE A 241 0.33 7.39 -6.56
N VAL A 242 0.18 7.38 -5.24
CA VAL A 242 -0.24 6.20 -4.48
C VAL A 242 -1.65 6.46 -3.95
N THR A 243 -2.58 5.56 -4.22
CA THR A 243 -3.97 5.69 -3.78
C THR A 243 -4.47 4.39 -3.16
N ASP A 244 -4.87 4.47 -1.91
CA ASP A 244 -5.59 3.45 -1.15
C ASP A 244 -7.10 3.69 -1.30
N PHE A 245 -7.81 2.77 -1.92
CA PHE A 245 -9.26 2.71 -1.86
C PHE A 245 -9.62 1.87 -0.64
N GLY A 246 -9.59 2.52 0.52
CA GLY A 246 -9.64 1.83 1.81
C GLY A 246 -10.96 2.02 2.54
N LEU A 247 -11.50 0.91 3.04
CA LEU A 247 -12.56 0.92 4.04
C LEU A 247 -11.92 0.85 5.43
N PHE A 248 -11.99 1.94 6.20
CA PHE A 248 -11.60 1.95 7.60
C PHE A 248 -12.85 1.73 8.47
N ASP A 249 -12.90 0.59 9.14
CA ASP A 249 -13.92 0.26 10.14
C ASP A 249 -13.40 0.63 11.54
N GLU A 250 -13.80 1.79 12.04
CA GLU A 250 -13.35 2.27 13.35
C GLU A 250 -13.86 1.38 14.50
N SER A 251 -14.93 0.61 14.31
CA SER A 251 -15.41 -0.34 15.30
C SER A 251 -14.46 -1.51 15.53
N LEU A 252 -13.59 -1.80 14.55
CA LEU A 252 -12.52 -2.79 14.63
C LEU A 252 -11.21 -2.20 15.17
N SER A 253 -11.06 -0.87 15.17
CA SER A 253 -9.86 -0.22 15.66
C SER A 253 -9.65 -0.45 17.16
N TRP A 254 -8.41 -0.60 17.60
CA TRP A 254 -8.02 -0.62 19.00
C TRP A 254 -8.52 0.59 19.79
N TYR A 255 -8.75 1.69 19.12
CA TYR A 255 -9.12 2.97 19.72
C TYR A 255 -10.63 3.21 19.76
N PHE A 256 -11.45 2.24 19.32
CA PHE A 256 -12.92 2.38 19.24
C PHE A 256 -13.54 2.86 20.55
N ALA A 257 -13.29 2.16 21.65
CA ALA A 257 -13.87 2.52 22.95
C ALA A 257 -13.44 3.94 23.41
N ALA A 258 -12.18 4.31 23.19
CA ALA A 258 -11.69 5.64 23.52
C ALA A 258 -12.31 6.73 22.62
N ASN A 259 -12.49 6.44 21.32
CA ASN A 259 -13.16 7.36 20.40
C ASN A 259 -14.63 7.54 20.77
N VAL A 260 -15.35 6.46 21.03
CA VAL A 260 -16.76 6.50 21.45
C VAL A 260 -16.92 7.26 22.77
N ALA A 261 -16.06 7.00 23.77
CA ALA A 261 -16.06 7.73 25.02
C ALA A 261 -15.88 9.25 24.82
N ARG A 262 -14.95 9.64 23.93
CA ARG A 262 -14.70 11.04 23.57
C ARG A 262 -15.89 11.69 22.85
N LEU A 263 -16.52 10.95 21.93
CA LEU A 263 -17.60 11.48 21.08
C LEU A 263 -18.96 11.50 21.80
N TYR A 264 -19.25 10.45 22.58
CA TYR A 264 -20.60 10.19 23.10
C TYR A 264 -20.66 10.00 24.62
N GLY A 265 -19.54 10.04 25.31
CA GLY A 265 -19.44 9.96 26.78
C GLY A 265 -19.32 8.54 27.33
N ASP A 266 -20.27 7.66 27.08
CA ASP A 266 -20.29 6.28 27.63
C ASP A 266 -20.09 5.22 26.54
N PRO A 267 -18.90 4.58 26.46
CA PRO A 267 -18.64 3.58 25.45
C PRO A 267 -19.41 2.27 25.64
N SER A 268 -19.92 1.98 26.85
CA SER A 268 -20.67 0.76 27.12
C SER A 268 -22.03 0.71 26.40
N ARG A 269 -22.49 1.85 25.91
CA ARG A 269 -23.74 1.96 25.13
C ARG A 269 -23.58 1.55 23.68
N PHE A 270 -22.36 1.31 23.22
CA PHE A 270 -22.04 1.01 21.81
C PHE A 270 -21.39 -0.37 21.72
N ASP A 271 -22.15 -1.33 21.21
CA ASP A 271 -21.62 -2.65 20.91
C ASP A 271 -20.95 -2.63 19.53
N SER A 272 -19.62 -2.83 19.50
CA SER A 272 -18.84 -2.89 18.25
C SER A 272 -19.23 -4.07 17.36
N THR A 273 -20.02 -5.02 17.84
CA THR A 273 -20.57 -6.13 17.06
C THR A 273 -21.94 -5.83 16.48
N ASP A 274 -22.63 -4.78 16.98
CA ASP A 274 -23.91 -4.34 16.42
C ASP A 274 -23.72 -3.80 15.00
N LYS A 275 -24.56 -4.29 14.09
CA LYS A 275 -24.46 -3.95 12.66
C LYS A 275 -24.61 -2.45 12.40
N ALA A 276 -25.55 -1.78 13.07
CA ALA A 276 -25.78 -0.36 12.84
C ALA A 276 -24.63 0.50 13.38
N VAL A 277 -24.06 0.13 14.55
CA VAL A 277 -22.88 0.77 15.11
C VAL A 277 -21.69 0.61 14.18
N ARG A 278 -21.50 -0.58 13.62
CA ARG A 278 -20.40 -0.83 12.67
C ARG A 278 -20.57 -0.05 11.38
N GLU A 279 -21.73 -0.15 10.72
CA GLU A 279 -22.00 0.56 9.47
C GLU A 279 -21.85 2.08 9.62
N PHE A 280 -22.15 2.62 10.80
CA PHE A 280 -21.93 4.04 11.09
C PHE A 280 -20.45 4.40 11.21
N HIS A 281 -19.60 3.49 11.66
CA HIS A 281 -18.17 3.72 11.87
C HIS A 281 -17.30 3.21 10.72
N GLN A 282 -17.88 2.93 9.54
CA GLN A 282 -17.20 2.54 8.32
C GLN A 282 -17.01 3.73 7.39
N PHE A 283 -15.76 4.02 7.07
CA PHE A 283 -15.37 5.15 6.23
C PHE A 283 -14.76 4.67 4.92
N PHE A 284 -15.46 4.90 3.81
CA PHE A 284 -15.04 4.56 2.45
C PHE A 284 -14.13 5.65 1.89
N THR A 285 -12.83 5.51 2.02
CA THR A 285 -11.86 6.59 1.83
C THR A 285 -10.97 6.41 0.61
N ILE A 286 -10.38 7.52 0.16
CA ILE A 286 -9.17 7.50 -0.67
C ILE A 286 -8.04 8.12 0.18
N ASN A 287 -7.03 7.30 0.52
CA ASN A 287 -5.91 7.67 1.39
C ASN A 287 -6.33 8.20 2.78
N GLY A 288 -7.44 7.69 3.33
CA GLY A 288 -7.99 8.15 4.60
C GLY A 288 -8.76 9.48 4.51
N PHE A 289 -9.12 9.94 3.32
CA PHE A 289 -9.98 11.10 3.11
C PHE A 289 -11.31 10.71 2.47
N LEU A 290 -12.38 11.36 2.89
CA LEU A 290 -13.71 11.27 2.31
C LEU A 290 -13.98 12.48 1.43
N GLU A 291 -14.88 12.32 0.45
CA GLU A 291 -15.60 13.41 -0.19
C GLU A 291 -14.69 14.50 -0.79
N GLY A 292 -13.56 14.09 -1.37
CA GLY A 292 -12.60 14.99 -2.00
C GLY A 292 -11.82 15.89 -1.04
N ASN A 293 -11.76 15.56 0.25
CA ASN A 293 -11.05 16.33 1.26
C ASN A 293 -9.52 16.16 1.23
N GLY A 294 -9.00 15.21 0.44
CA GLY A 294 -7.56 15.06 0.25
C GLY A 294 -6.96 16.15 -0.67
N PRO A 295 -5.62 16.28 -0.67
CA PRO A 295 -4.93 17.18 -1.59
C PRO A 295 -5.25 16.87 -3.05
N MET A 296 -5.32 17.92 -3.89
CA MET A 296 -5.56 17.78 -5.32
C MET A 296 -4.42 17.01 -6.01
N LEU A 297 -4.74 15.93 -6.68
CA LEU A 297 -3.79 15.13 -7.45
C LEU A 297 -3.50 15.84 -8.77
N THR A 298 -2.30 16.39 -8.94
CA THR A 298 -1.97 17.27 -10.07
C THR A 298 -0.91 16.66 -10.97
N MET A 299 -1.20 16.62 -12.27
CA MET A 299 -0.29 16.21 -13.35
C MET A 299 -0.46 17.15 -14.55
N ARG A 300 0.41 17.02 -15.55
CA ARG A 300 0.36 17.82 -16.79
C ARG A 300 0.05 16.94 -17.98
N GLN A 301 -0.58 17.53 -18.98
CA GLN A 301 -0.77 16.89 -20.27
C GLN A 301 0.57 16.46 -20.85
N GLY A 302 0.68 15.17 -21.23
CA GLY A 302 1.86 14.56 -21.77
C GLY A 302 2.86 14.00 -20.74
N ASP A 303 2.64 14.21 -19.44
CA ASP A 303 3.45 13.56 -18.39
C ASP A 303 3.37 12.03 -18.49
N ARG A 304 4.45 11.35 -18.17
CA ARG A 304 4.45 9.89 -17.95
C ARG A 304 4.10 9.64 -16.48
N VAL A 305 2.84 9.29 -16.24
CA VAL A 305 2.27 9.17 -14.90
C VAL A 305 2.06 7.70 -14.55
N ARG A 306 2.44 7.30 -13.34
CA ARG A 306 2.09 5.99 -12.78
C ARG A 306 1.26 6.16 -11.53
N TRP A 307 0.12 5.49 -11.51
CA TRP A 307 -0.74 5.32 -10.35
C TRP A 307 -0.47 3.96 -9.75
N TYR A 308 -0.17 3.95 -8.47
CA TYR A 308 -0.07 2.76 -7.63
C TYR A 308 -1.35 2.70 -6.81
N VAL A 309 -2.23 1.80 -7.18
CA VAL A 309 -3.56 1.70 -6.57
C VAL A 309 -3.65 0.42 -5.77
N PHE A 310 -4.20 0.50 -4.59
CA PHE A 310 -4.41 -0.68 -3.74
C PHE A 310 -5.66 -0.52 -2.87
N THR A 311 -6.00 -1.58 -2.15
CA THR A 311 -7.06 -1.61 -1.15
C THR A 311 -6.51 -2.16 0.16
N ASN A 312 -6.93 -1.59 1.30
CA ASN A 312 -6.64 -2.17 2.59
C ASN A 312 -7.56 -3.40 2.86
N PRO A 313 -7.20 -4.33 3.76
CA PRO A 313 -8.06 -5.44 4.11
C PRO A 313 -9.24 -4.95 4.96
N ASN A 314 -10.40 -5.53 4.72
CA ASN A 314 -11.52 -5.49 5.65
C ASN A 314 -11.94 -6.92 6.00
N GLU A 315 -11.62 -7.37 7.20
CA GLU A 315 -11.89 -8.74 7.65
C GLU A 315 -13.37 -9.10 7.69
N GLN A 316 -14.26 -8.12 7.76
CA GLN A 316 -15.67 -8.33 7.99
C GLN A 316 -16.50 -8.35 6.70
N SER A 317 -15.91 -8.01 5.57
CA SER A 317 -16.58 -7.97 4.29
C SER A 317 -15.79 -8.70 3.22
N ALA A 318 -16.11 -9.97 3.00
CA ALA A 318 -15.63 -10.71 1.83
C ALA A 318 -16.03 -10.04 0.49
N TRP A 319 -16.82 -8.98 0.56
CA TRP A 319 -17.37 -8.24 -0.58
C TRP A 319 -16.78 -6.84 -0.72
N ASP A 320 -15.71 -6.52 0.02
CA ASP A 320 -15.04 -5.24 -0.10
C ASP A 320 -14.19 -5.18 -1.38
N ILE A 321 -14.91 -5.10 -2.50
CA ILE A 321 -14.36 -4.96 -3.85
C ILE A 321 -14.44 -3.51 -4.26
N HIS A 322 -13.33 -2.94 -4.71
CA HIS A 322 -13.28 -1.56 -5.18
C HIS A 322 -13.09 -1.51 -6.69
N SER A 323 -13.66 -0.47 -7.31
CA SER A 323 -13.52 -0.21 -8.75
C SER A 323 -13.03 1.22 -8.98
N PRO A 324 -11.74 1.50 -8.76
CA PRO A 324 -11.14 2.80 -9.09
C PRO A 324 -11.38 3.18 -10.56
N HIS A 325 -11.96 4.37 -10.78
CA HIS A 325 -12.31 4.89 -12.09
C HIS A 325 -11.83 6.32 -12.29
N TRP A 326 -11.10 6.55 -13.38
CA TRP A 326 -10.61 7.87 -13.80
C TRP A 326 -11.53 8.47 -14.85
N HIS A 327 -12.18 9.60 -14.55
CA HIS A 327 -12.93 10.35 -15.54
C HIS A 327 -11.99 11.03 -16.55
N GLY A 328 -12.41 11.07 -17.80
CA GLY A 328 -11.77 11.85 -18.87
C GLY A 328 -10.37 11.39 -19.28
N GLN A 329 -9.84 10.31 -18.69
CA GLN A 329 -8.51 9.74 -18.96
C GLN A 329 -8.59 8.22 -19.10
N THR A 330 -7.56 7.64 -19.73
CA THR A 330 -7.37 6.17 -19.75
C THR A 330 -5.96 5.83 -19.30
N ALA A 331 -5.81 4.65 -18.72
CA ALA A 331 -4.52 4.10 -18.32
C ALA A 331 -4.28 2.73 -18.97
N VAL A 332 -3.05 2.25 -18.90
CA VAL A 332 -2.68 0.87 -19.24
C VAL A 332 -2.39 0.12 -17.95
N VAL A 333 -3.16 -0.92 -17.70
CA VAL A 333 -3.03 -1.81 -16.54
C VAL A 333 -2.86 -3.23 -17.04
N ALA A 334 -1.80 -3.93 -16.65
CA ALA A 334 -1.51 -5.30 -17.08
C ALA A 334 -1.65 -5.46 -18.61
N HIS A 335 -1.08 -4.52 -19.38
CA HIS A 335 -1.11 -4.44 -20.85
C HIS A 335 -2.50 -4.17 -21.48
N MET A 336 -3.52 -3.91 -20.68
CA MET A 336 -4.86 -3.54 -21.18
C MET A 336 -5.12 -2.05 -20.98
N ARG A 337 -5.68 -1.38 -22.00
CA ARG A 337 -6.16 -0.01 -21.87
C ARG A 337 -7.55 -0.02 -21.22
N THR A 338 -7.67 0.76 -20.16
CA THR A 338 -8.90 0.89 -19.38
C THR A 338 -8.98 2.27 -18.74
N ASP A 339 -10.15 2.65 -18.28
CA ASP A 339 -10.41 3.80 -17.41
C ASP A 339 -10.87 3.40 -16.01
N MET A 340 -11.00 2.08 -15.78
CA MET A 340 -11.44 1.49 -14.52
C MET A 340 -10.73 0.17 -14.28
N ILE A 341 -10.43 -0.12 -13.00
CA ILE A 341 -9.88 -1.41 -12.57
C ILE A 341 -10.76 -2.01 -11.47
N MET A 342 -10.59 -3.30 -11.21
CA MET A 342 -11.24 -3.97 -10.08
C MET A 342 -10.16 -4.52 -9.13
N LEU A 343 -10.32 -4.24 -7.85
CA LEU A 343 -9.40 -4.68 -6.79
C LEU A 343 -10.18 -5.37 -5.68
N THR A 344 -9.66 -6.50 -5.23
CA THR A 344 -10.09 -7.16 -3.99
C THR A 344 -9.19 -6.74 -2.82
N PRO A 345 -9.55 -7.01 -1.56
CA PRO A 345 -8.74 -6.65 -0.41
C PRO A 345 -7.26 -7.03 -0.55
N MET A 346 -6.35 -6.14 -0.18
CA MET A 346 -4.89 -6.26 -0.28
C MET A 346 -4.32 -6.42 -1.70
N MET A 347 -5.15 -6.33 -2.73
CA MET A 347 -4.63 -6.28 -4.11
C MET A 347 -3.98 -4.94 -4.41
N THR A 348 -2.92 -5.01 -5.21
CA THR A 348 -2.21 -3.85 -5.75
C THR A 348 -2.28 -3.84 -7.27
N ALA A 349 -2.36 -2.67 -7.88
CA ALA A 349 -2.26 -2.48 -9.32
C ALA A 349 -1.40 -1.26 -9.66
N MET A 350 -0.76 -1.32 -10.83
CA MET A 350 -0.05 -0.17 -11.40
C MET A 350 -0.75 0.22 -12.70
N ALA A 351 -1.10 1.50 -12.80
CA ALA A 351 -1.78 2.06 -13.97
C ALA A 351 -0.92 3.16 -14.59
N ASP A 352 -0.42 2.90 -15.79
CA ASP A 352 0.39 3.84 -16.56
C ASP A 352 -0.50 4.73 -17.42
N MET A 353 -0.34 6.04 -17.30
CA MET A 353 -1.16 7.05 -17.96
C MET A 353 -0.28 8.10 -18.62
N ILE A 354 -0.67 8.50 -19.83
CA ILE A 354 -0.21 9.74 -20.46
C ILE A 354 -1.46 10.61 -20.59
N PRO A 355 -1.67 11.56 -19.67
CA PRO A 355 -2.85 12.38 -19.68
C PRO A 355 -2.87 13.26 -20.94
N ASP A 356 -3.99 13.25 -21.65
CA ASP A 356 -4.18 13.97 -22.92
C ASP A 356 -5.33 14.99 -22.90
N ASN A 357 -6.18 14.93 -21.88
CA ASN A 357 -7.38 15.76 -21.76
C ASN A 357 -7.25 16.71 -20.54
N PRO A 358 -6.84 17.98 -20.72
CA PRO A 358 -6.75 18.95 -19.63
C PRO A 358 -8.09 19.23 -18.96
N GLY A 359 -8.08 19.43 -17.65
CA GLY A 359 -9.28 19.70 -16.86
C GLY A 359 -9.18 19.20 -15.43
N ILE A 360 -10.27 19.38 -14.69
CA ILE A 360 -10.47 18.80 -13.35
C ILE A 360 -11.43 17.64 -13.51
N TRP A 361 -11.00 16.47 -13.09
CA TRP A 361 -11.69 15.21 -13.31
C TRP A 361 -11.97 14.50 -12.01
N LEU A 362 -13.05 13.72 -11.96
CA LEU A 362 -13.41 12.88 -10.83
C LEU A 362 -12.57 11.59 -10.86
N PHE A 363 -12.14 11.15 -9.68
CA PHE A 363 -11.51 9.86 -9.42
C PHE A 363 -12.25 9.20 -8.26
N HIS A 364 -12.84 8.04 -8.47
CA HIS A 364 -13.75 7.46 -7.49
C HIS A 364 -13.87 5.94 -7.60
N CYS A 365 -14.40 5.30 -6.56
CA CYS A 365 -14.87 3.92 -6.65
C CYS A 365 -16.21 3.87 -7.41
N HIS A 366 -16.30 3.00 -8.43
CA HIS A 366 -17.51 2.84 -9.23
C HIS A 366 -18.57 1.93 -8.58
N MET A 367 -18.29 1.38 -7.40
CA MET A 367 -19.29 0.68 -6.58
C MET A 367 -20.26 1.71 -5.99
N PRO A 368 -21.59 1.60 -6.28
CA PRO A 368 -22.55 2.65 -5.88
C PRO A 368 -22.58 2.94 -4.38
N GLY A 369 -22.47 1.90 -3.53
CA GLY A 369 -22.45 2.06 -2.07
C GLY A 369 -21.19 2.79 -1.58
N HIS A 370 -20.03 2.53 -2.18
CA HIS A 370 -18.77 3.18 -1.81
C HIS A 370 -18.74 4.64 -2.29
N PHE A 371 -19.22 4.89 -3.51
CA PHE A 371 -19.37 6.25 -4.02
C PHE A 371 -20.34 7.06 -3.13
N GLY A 372 -21.50 6.49 -2.80
CA GLY A 372 -22.46 7.09 -1.88
C GLY A 372 -21.90 7.31 -0.48
N GLY A 373 -20.94 6.46 -0.03
CA GLY A 373 -20.22 6.57 1.24
C GLY A 373 -19.03 7.54 1.21
N GLY A 374 -18.79 8.28 0.12
CA GLY A 374 -17.76 9.32 0.06
C GLY A 374 -16.42 8.93 -0.58
N MET A 375 -16.31 7.71 -1.18
CA MET A 375 -15.07 7.22 -1.82
C MET A 375 -14.84 7.87 -3.17
N TYR A 376 -14.59 9.16 -3.18
CA TYR A 376 -14.27 9.96 -4.36
C TYR A 376 -13.35 11.14 -4.04
N THR A 377 -12.56 11.53 -5.03
CA THR A 377 -11.70 12.71 -5.02
C THR A 377 -11.59 13.30 -6.42
N ARG A 378 -10.79 14.32 -6.59
CA ARG A 378 -10.52 14.94 -7.88
C ARG A 378 -9.04 14.89 -8.21
N PHE A 379 -8.75 14.88 -9.50
CA PHE A 379 -7.43 15.16 -10.02
C PHE A 379 -7.51 16.25 -11.10
N THR A 380 -6.40 16.94 -11.33
CA THR A 380 -6.31 17.94 -12.39
C THR A 380 -5.20 17.60 -13.37
N VAL A 381 -5.51 17.74 -14.63
CA VAL A 381 -4.56 17.73 -15.74
C VAL A 381 -4.38 19.16 -16.20
N LEU A 382 -3.21 19.73 -15.90
CA LEU A 382 -2.83 21.04 -16.40
C LEU A 382 -2.48 20.94 -17.88
N PRO A 383 -2.72 21.98 -18.72
CA PRO A 383 -2.24 22.01 -20.10
C PRO A 383 -0.73 21.77 -20.16
N ALA A 384 -0.26 21.23 -21.29
CA ALA A 384 1.16 21.13 -21.57
C ALA A 384 1.83 22.51 -21.46
N THR A 385 3.03 22.55 -20.90
CA THR A 385 3.83 23.79 -20.96
C THR A 385 4.20 24.03 -22.43
N THR A 386 3.67 25.09 -23.01
CA THR A 386 4.14 25.55 -24.35
C THR A 386 5.67 25.75 -24.24
N PRO A 387 6.49 25.15 -25.10
CA PRO A 387 7.92 25.49 -25.15
C PRO A 387 7.99 27.02 -25.31
N ALA A 388 8.77 27.69 -24.48
CA ALA A 388 9.02 29.11 -24.68
C ALA A 388 9.43 29.29 -26.15
N SER A 389 8.63 29.99 -26.94
CA SER A 389 9.01 30.40 -28.27
C SER A 389 10.27 31.22 -28.09
N HIS A 390 11.43 30.71 -28.53
CA HIS A 390 12.60 31.54 -28.65
C HIS A 390 12.22 32.70 -29.58
N PRO A 391 12.26 33.95 -29.11
CA PRO A 391 12.09 35.07 -30.02
C PRO A 391 13.24 35.00 -31.04
N GLY A 392 12.86 34.90 -32.28
CA GLY A 392 13.55 34.76 -33.52
C GLY A 392 15.04 35.04 -33.58
N GLN A 393 15.65 34.14 -34.33
CA GLN A 393 16.77 34.56 -35.17
C GLN A 393 16.25 35.34 -36.37
#